data_0d7762d956d459d33217df7b5c6375c9
#
_entry.id   0d7762d956d459d33217df7b5c6375c9
#
_cell.length_a   1.000
_cell.length_b   1.000
_cell.length_c   1.000
_cell.angle_alpha   90.00
_cell.angle_beta   90.00
_cell.angle_gamma   90.00
#
_symmetry.space_group_name_H-M   'P 1'
#
loop_
_entity.id
_entity.type
_entity.pdbx_description
1 polymer ?
#
loop_
_entity_poly.entity_id
_entity_poly.type
_entity_poly.pdbx_seq_one_letter_code
_entity_poly.pdbx_strand_id
1 'polypeptide(L)'
;MKTEIAELVALTTARDVLQKQIDERVALQRQEMLLADSFYRERKTRRLAAYFSELGFRIVSYVGKEQVLAETRVANFLFKIKEMAVPIFKKLVAKDNREVSVELDGFDGVAKSSLLQLCDAFEKLGWIRTERTKHALRIVRLNDRDATCFWHGSWAEYVNRSLVVKTLQTFANSRKFRFDVFYDIKLARWESTGKPVDMQLDLVAQLADRFYVFDTKTGVLCIDKWVDRARMFGADQRSRFITCCADEGIPPRLFEPYTLIPLGQLEHRLKDVLNEDYSPEKGTTEKLRKRLRKAN
;
A
#
# COMPACT_ATOMS: atom_id res chain seq x y z
N MET A 1 10.12 -6.88 -57.78
CA MET A 1 10.75 -5.55 -57.55
C MET A 1 9.91 -4.59 -56.73
N LYS A 2 8.64 -4.19 -57.13
CA LYS A 2 7.81 -3.29 -56.28
C LYS A 2 7.41 -3.90 -54.95
N THR A 3 7.11 -5.19 -54.89
CA THR A 3 6.71 -5.92 -53.68
C THR A 3 7.89 -6.06 -52.69
N GLU A 4 9.07 -6.37 -53.20
CA GLU A 4 10.29 -6.51 -52.38
C GLU A 4 10.72 -5.18 -51.75
N ILE A 5 10.54 -4.06 -52.47
CA ILE A 5 10.82 -2.72 -51.91
C ILE A 5 9.84 -2.38 -50.80
N ALA A 6 8.55 -2.73 -50.95
CA ALA A 6 7.54 -2.51 -49.91
C ALA A 6 7.82 -3.33 -48.66
N GLU A 7 8.24 -4.59 -48.79
CA GLU A 7 8.65 -5.44 -47.65
C GLU A 7 9.90 -4.89 -46.97
N LEU A 8 10.88 -4.43 -47.70
CA LEU A 8 12.09 -3.84 -47.13
C LEU A 8 11.78 -2.56 -46.35
N VAL A 9 10.89 -1.72 -46.84
CA VAL A 9 10.45 -0.50 -46.13
C VAL A 9 9.70 -0.86 -44.87
N ALA A 10 8.80 -1.87 -44.91
CA ALA A 10 8.08 -2.33 -43.72
C ALA A 10 9.00 -2.89 -42.65
N LEU A 11 10.00 -3.70 -43.02
CA LEU A 11 11.00 -4.24 -42.09
C LEU A 11 11.89 -3.14 -41.47
N THR A 12 12.27 -2.14 -42.29
CA THR A 12 13.06 -1.01 -41.78
C THR A 12 12.27 -0.20 -40.79
N THR A 13 10.99 0.08 -41.05
CA THR A 13 10.09 0.80 -40.13
C THR A 13 9.90 0.00 -38.81
N ALA A 14 9.67 -1.31 -38.90
CA ALA A 14 9.53 -2.17 -37.73
C ALA A 14 10.81 -2.20 -36.87
N ARG A 15 11.98 -2.26 -37.51
CA ARG A 15 13.28 -2.18 -36.85
C ARG A 15 13.44 -0.85 -36.10
N ASP A 16 13.11 0.26 -36.73
CA ASP A 16 13.26 1.59 -36.14
C ASP A 16 12.33 1.80 -34.95
N VAL A 17 11.11 1.25 -35.03
CA VAL A 17 10.16 1.23 -33.88
C VAL A 17 10.72 0.39 -32.71
N LEU A 18 11.24 -0.80 -32.99
CA LEU A 18 11.86 -1.65 -31.96
C LEU A 18 13.09 -1.01 -31.34
N GLN A 19 13.95 -0.37 -32.15
CA GLN A 19 15.11 0.35 -31.65
C GLN A 19 14.72 1.48 -30.71
N LYS A 20 13.71 2.27 -31.08
CA LYS A 20 13.17 3.33 -30.21
C LYS A 20 12.66 2.79 -28.88
N GLN A 21 11.94 1.66 -28.88
CA GLN A 21 11.47 1.01 -27.66
C GLN A 21 12.62 0.51 -26.78
N ILE A 22 13.68 0.00 -27.39
CA ILE A 22 14.90 -0.43 -26.67
C ILE A 22 15.58 0.79 -26.03
N ASP A 23 15.74 1.87 -26.77
CA ASP A 23 16.38 3.10 -26.27
C ASP A 23 15.61 3.74 -25.12
N GLU A 24 14.28 3.77 -25.23
CA GLU A 24 13.39 4.23 -24.15
C GLU A 24 13.53 3.34 -22.90
N ARG A 25 13.60 2.01 -23.05
CA ARG A 25 13.83 1.08 -21.93
C ARG A 25 15.20 1.26 -21.29
N VAL A 26 16.24 1.42 -22.10
CA VAL A 26 17.62 1.66 -21.60
C VAL A 26 17.70 2.98 -20.86
N ALA A 27 17.04 4.03 -21.35
CA ALA A 27 16.97 5.32 -20.69
C ALA A 27 16.25 5.21 -19.31
N LEU A 28 15.12 4.48 -19.28
CA LEU A 28 14.38 4.21 -18.04
C LEU A 28 15.24 3.43 -17.03
N GLN A 29 15.93 2.39 -17.46
CA GLN A 29 16.84 1.61 -16.61
C GLN A 29 18.00 2.46 -16.06
N ARG A 30 18.58 3.34 -16.87
CA ARG A 30 19.62 4.27 -16.40
C ARG A 30 19.07 5.25 -15.36
N GLN A 31 17.87 5.77 -15.57
CA GLN A 31 17.23 6.66 -14.60
C GLN A 31 16.92 5.92 -13.29
N GLU A 32 16.44 4.67 -13.35
CA GLU A 32 16.23 3.82 -12.19
C GLU A 32 17.53 3.49 -11.44
N MET A 33 18.62 3.22 -12.15
CA MET A 33 19.94 3.01 -11.54
C MET A 33 20.46 4.26 -10.83
N LEU A 34 20.30 5.44 -11.43
CA LEU A 34 20.69 6.71 -10.81
C LEU A 34 19.84 7.02 -9.57
N LEU A 35 18.54 6.72 -9.60
CA LEU A 35 17.64 6.85 -8.45
C LEU A 35 18.05 5.86 -7.34
N ALA A 36 18.37 4.61 -7.70
CA ALA A 36 18.85 3.63 -6.74
C ALA A 36 20.16 4.07 -6.08
N ASP A 37 21.13 4.59 -6.85
CA ASP A 37 22.39 5.10 -6.32
C ASP A 37 22.20 6.29 -5.38
N SER A 38 21.31 7.23 -5.71
CA SER A 38 20.95 8.35 -4.82
C SER A 38 20.29 7.84 -3.55
N PHE A 39 19.43 6.84 -3.67
CA PHE A 39 18.73 6.20 -2.56
C PHE A 39 19.70 5.56 -1.56
N TYR A 40 20.72 4.84 -2.02
CA TYR A 40 21.72 4.23 -1.16
C TYR A 40 22.67 5.26 -0.49
N ARG A 41 22.76 6.48 -1.01
CA ARG A 41 23.56 7.57 -0.43
C ARG A 41 22.81 8.33 0.67
N GLU A 42 21.50 8.37 0.65
CA GLU A 42 20.72 9.05 1.68
C GLU A 42 20.77 8.32 3.03
N ARG A 43 21.18 9.04 4.08
CA ARG A 43 21.28 8.49 5.45
C ARG A 43 19.96 7.87 5.96
N LYS A 44 18.81 8.41 5.51
CA LYS A 44 17.47 7.93 5.92
C LYS A 44 17.15 6.56 5.35
N THR A 45 17.52 6.31 4.11
CA THR A 45 17.18 5.10 3.38
C THR A 45 18.23 4.00 3.51
N ARG A 46 19.45 4.35 3.98
CA ARG A 46 20.57 3.41 4.08
C ARG A 46 20.24 2.16 4.90
N ARG A 47 19.53 2.31 6.02
CA ARG A 47 19.14 1.16 6.85
C ARG A 47 18.09 0.30 6.17
N LEU A 48 17.11 0.93 5.52
CA LEU A 48 16.08 0.24 4.75
C LEU A 48 16.70 -0.53 3.58
N ALA A 49 17.64 0.10 2.85
CA ALA A 49 18.35 -0.53 1.76
C ALA A 49 19.18 -1.72 2.23
N ALA A 50 19.88 -1.60 3.36
CA ALA A 50 20.61 -2.71 3.96
C ALA A 50 19.69 -3.86 4.35
N TYR A 51 18.55 -3.57 4.98
CA TYR A 51 17.54 -4.58 5.35
C TYR A 51 17.04 -5.37 4.13
N PHE A 52 16.64 -4.69 3.05
CA PHE A 52 16.20 -5.39 1.84
C PHE A 52 17.33 -6.12 1.11
N SER A 53 18.55 -5.58 1.15
CA SER A 53 19.71 -6.24 0.56
C SER A 53 20.04 -7.57 1.25
N GLU A 54 19.94 -7.63 2.58
CA GLU A 54 20.08 -8.88 3.35
C GLU A 54 19.02 -9.93 2.96
N LEU A 55 17.84 -9.49 2.52
CA LEU A 55 16.76 -10.35 2.00
C LEU A 55 16.89 -10.68 0.50
N GLY A 56 17.96 -10.26 -0.16
CA GLY A 56 18.21 -10.50 -1.58
C GLY A 56 17.49 -9.54 -2.53
N PHE A 57 17.02 -8.39 -2.03
CA PHE A 57 16.32 -7.39 -2.84
C PHE A 57 17.09 -6.07 -2.92
N ARG A 58 16.91 -5.38 -4.04
CA ARG A 58 17.24 -3.96 -4.20
C ARG A 58 15.97 -3.13 -4.25
N ILE A 59 16.03 -1.92 -3.72
CA ILE A 59 14.94 -0.96 -3.85
C ILE A 59 15.05 -0.29 -5.22
N VAL A 60 13.97 -0.35 -5.99
CA VAL A 60 13.86 0.31 -7.30
C VAL A 60 13.33 1.73 -7.15
N SER A 61 12.26 1.89 -6.37
CA SER A 61 11.64 3.19 -6.08
C SER A 61 10.82 3.14 -4.81
N TYR A 62 10.50 4.31 -4.29
CA TYR A 62 9.53 4.50 -3.21
C TYR A 62 8.88 5.88 -3.31
N VAL A 63 7.74 6.06 -2.67
CA VAL A 63 7.08 7.34 -2.53
C VAL A 63 7.40 7.93 -1.17
N GLY A 64 7.90 9.14 -1.14
CA GLY A 64 8.23 9.85 0.10
C GLY A 64 7.01 10.35 0.87
N LYS A 65 7.24 10.81 2.09
CA LYS A 65 6.23 11.19 3.10
C LYS A 65 5.28 12.33 2.66
N GLU A 66 5.61 13.11 1.64
CA GLU A 66 4.96 14.40 1.38
C GLU A 66 3.67 14.33 0.54
N GLN A 67 3.37 13.17 -0.04
CA GLN A 67 2.14 12.99 -0.81
C GLN A 67 0.98 12.50 0.08
N VAL A 68 0.62 13.25 1.11
CA VAL A 68 -0.68 13.04 1.77
C VAL A 68 -1.76 13.73 0.94
N LEU A 69 -2.31 12.98 0.05
CA LEU A 69 -3.21 13.39 -1.01
C LEU A 69 -4.63 13.67 -0.48
N ALA A 70 -5.42 14.40 -1.27
CA ALA A 70 -6.84 14.59 -1.03
C ALA A 70 -7.58 13.26 -0.86
N GLU A 71 -7.12 12.22 -1.57
CA GLU A 71 -7.58 10.84 -1.50
C GLU A 71 -7.51 10.25 -0.09
N THR A 72 -6.48 10.56 0.69
CA THR A 72 -6.37 10.08 2.08
C THR A 72 -7.51 10.61 2.96
N ARG A 73 -7.91 11.88 2.77
CA ARG A 73 -9.03 12.47 3.52
C ARG A 73 -10.35 11.80 3.15
N VAL A 74 -10.54 11.58 1.86
CA VAL A 74 -11.74 10.93 1.33
C VAL A 74 -11.79 9.47 1.76
N ALA A 75 -10.66 8.74 1.74
CA ALA A 75 -10.57 7.37 2.22
C ALA A 75 -10.89 7.25 3.72
N ASN A 76 -10.36 8.13 4.55
CA ASN A 76 -10.66 8.15 5.98
C ASN A 76 -12.14 8.48 6.25
N PHE A 77 -12.76 9.31 5.41
CA PHE A 77 -14.19 9.59 5.52
C PHE A 77 -15.02 8.39 5.05
N LEU A 78 -14.69 7.81 3.90
CA LEU A 78 -15.30 6.56 3.41
C LEU A 78 -15.22 5.45 4.47
N PHE A 79 -14.10 5.30 5.14
CA PHE A 79 -13.91 4.28 6.17
C PHE A 79 -14.88 4.43 7.34
N LYS A 80 -15.21 5.65 7.75
CA LYS A 80 -16.17 5.90 8.83
C LYS A 80 -17.59 5.46 8.49
N ILE A 81 -17.94 5.48 7.22
CA ILE A 81 -19.29 5.14 6.72
C ILE A 81 -19.27 3.92 5.77
N LYS A 82 -18.22 3.10 5.88
CA LYS A 82 -17.92 2.02 4.94
C LYS A 82 -19.05 1.00 4.76
N GLU A 83 -19.74 0.67 5.83
CA GLU A 83 -20.84 -0.31 5.80
C GLU A 83 -21.96 0.12 4.85
N MET A 84 -22.22 1.43 4.79
CA MET A 84 -23.20 2.01 3.88
C MET A 84 -22.61 2.31 2.50
N ALA A 85 -21.45 2.95 2.46
CA ALA A 85 -20.90 3.53 1.24
C ALA A 85 -20.20 2.50 0.34
N VAL A 86 -19.42 1.58 0.90
CA VAL A 86 -18.66 0.61 0.10
C VAL A 86 -19.54 -0.25 -0.80
N PRO A 87 -20.71 -0.79 -0.36
CA PRO A 87 -21.61 -1.51 -1.24
C PRO A 87 -22.14 -0.69 -2.41
N ILE A 88 -22.39 0.61 -2.21
CA ILE A 88 -22.85 1.53 -3.26
C ILE A 88 -21.77 1.71 -4.31
N PHE A 89 -20.54 2.08 -3.89
CA PHE A 89 -19.45 2.34 -4.81
C PHE A 89 -18.89 1.08 -5.48
N LYS A 90 -18.97 -0.09 -4.83
CA LYS A 90 -18.66 -1.38 -5.48
C LYS A 90 -19.56 -1.66 -6.69
N LYS A 91 -20.83 -1.24 -6.64
CA LYS A 91 -21.74 -1.38 -7.79
C LYS A 91 -21.28 -0.52 -8.99
N LEU A 92 -20.66 0.65 -8.75
CA LEU A 92 -20.15 1.51 -9.82
C LEU A 92 -18.92 0.93 -10.54
N VAL A 93 -18.17 0.04 -9.91
CA VAL A 93 -17.00 -0.61 -10.52
C VAL A 93 -17.28 -2.02 -10.99
N ALA A 94 -18.46 -2.56 -10.73
CA ALA A 94 -18.90 -3.81 -11.33
C ALA A 94 -18.90 -3.69 -12.85
N LYS A 95 -18.60 -4.79 -13.52
CA LYS A 95 -18.48 -4.86 -14.97
C LYS A 95 -19.74 -4.28 -15.59
N ASP A 96 -19.57 -3.33 -16.53
CA ASP A 96 -20.63 -2.66 -17.28
C ASP A 96 -21.49 -1.62 -16.54
N ASN A 97 -21.32 -1.43 -15.22
CA ASN A 97 -22.05 -0.40 -14.51
C ASN A 97 -21.30 0.95 -14.57
N ARG A 98 -21.98 1.96 -15.15
CA ARG A 98 -21.49 3.35 -15.13
C ARG A 98 -22.26 4.23 -14.15
N GLU A 99 -23.39 3.75 -13.66
CA GLU A 99 -24.23 4.52 -12.77
C GLU A 99 -24.91 3.65 -11.71
N VAL A 100 -25.24 4.27 -10.59
CA VAL A 100 -26.01 3.66 -9.50
C VAL A 100 -27.03 4.69 -9.01
N SER A 101 -28.27 4.25 -8.86
CA SER A 101 -29.32 5.00 -8.19
C SER A 101 -29.46 4.51 -6.74
N VAL A 102 -29.51 5.45 -5.81
CA VAL A 102 -29.64 5.20 -4.37
C VAL A 102 -30.90 5.90 -3.88
N GLU A 103 -31.82 5.15 -3.30
CA GLU A 103 -32.97 5.72 -2.62
C GLU A 103 -32.54 6.31 -1.27
N LEU A 104 -32.82 7.59 -1.06
CA LEU A 104 -32.40 8.33 0.12
C LEU A 104 -33.39 8.25 1.30
N ASP A 105 -34.60 7.83 1.05
CA ASP A 105 -35.63 7.73 2.08
C ASP A 105 -35.40 6.59 3.07
N GLY A 106 -34.55 5.61 2.70
CA GLY A 106 -34.13 4.52 3.59
C GLY A 106 -33.02 4.90 4.56
N PHE A 107 -32.43 6.10 4.45
CA PHE A 107 -31.36 6.55 5.30
C PHE A 107 -31.83 7.57 6.34
N ASP A 108 -31.31 7.47 7.55
CA ASP A 108 -31.47 8.53 8.54
C ASP A 108 -30.77 9.82 8.09
N GLY A 109 -31.07 10.94 8.76
CA GLY A 109 -30.54 12.25 8.37
C GLY A 109 -29.03 12.33 8.42
N VAL A 110 -28.37 11.61 9.32
CA VAL A 110 -26.90 11.61 9.48
C VAL A 110 -26.25 10.78 8.37
N ALA A 111 -26.77 9.59 8.10
CA ALA A 111 -26.30 8.72 7.03
C ALA A 111 -26.46 9.39 5.66
N LYS A 112 -27.64 9.99 5.40
CA LYS A 112 -27.93 10.76 4.18
C LYS A 112 -26.92 11.91 4.00
N SER A 113 -26.72 12.73 5.04
CA SER A 113 -25.76 13.84 4.99
C SER A 113 -24.33 13.35 4.73
N SER A 114 -23.91 12.28 5.40
CA SER A 114 -22.58 11.69 5.24
C SER A 114 -22.36 11.15 3.84
N LEU A 115 -23.34 10.47 3.25
CA LEU A 115 -23.27 9.97 1.88
C LEU A 115 -23.14 11.14 0.87
N LEU A 116 -23.95 12.18 1.05
CA LEU A 116 -23.90 13.35 0.18
C LEU A 116 -22.54 14.08 0.29
N GLN A 117 -22.00 14.26 1.49
CA GLN A 117 -20.66 14.84 1.70
C GLN A 117 -19.56 14.01 1.04
N LEU A 118 -19.65 12.67 1.09
CA LEU A 118 -18.70 11.79 0.42
C LEU A 118 -18.81 11.95 -1.11
N CYS A 119 -20.02 12.03 -1.64
CA CYS A 119 -20.24 12.29 -3.07
C CYS A 119 -19.67 13.65 -3.49
N ASP A 120 -19.87 14.71 -2.70
CA ASP A 120 -19.29 16.03 -2.96
C ASP A 120 -17.76 15.99 -3.01
N ALA A 121 -17.14 15.18 -2.13
CA ALA A 121 -15.70 14.99 -2.15
C ALA A 121 -15.22 14.25 -3.40
N PHE A 122 -15.92 13.23 -3.85
CA PHE A 122 -15.60 12.53 -5.10
C PHE A 122 -15.86 13.38 -6.34
N GLU A 123 -16.89 14.24 -6.35
CA GLU A 123 -17.12 15.19 -7.43
C GLU A 123 -15.98 16.20 -7.55
N LYS A 124 -15.48 16.72 -6.41
CA LYS A 124 -14.32 17.62 -6.39
C LYS A 124 -13.04 16.97 -6.92
N LEU A 125 -12.91 15.67 -6.79
CA LEU A 125 -11.81 14.89 -7.39
C LEU A 125 -12.06 14.59 -8.88
N GLY A 126 -13.22 14.90 -9.42
CA GLY A 126 -13.59 14.60 -10.81
C GLY A 126 -13.89 13.10 -11.06
N TRP A 127 -14.15 12.33 -10.01
CA TRP A 127 -14.34 10.88 -10.13
C TRP A 127 -15.76 10.47 -10.43
N ILE A 128 -16.74 11.27 -9.98
CA ILE A 128 -18.16 11.05 -10.23
C ILE A 128 -18.85 12.35 -10.61
N ARG A 129 -20.07 12.22 -11.11
CA ARG A 129 -21.08 13.27 -11.19
C ARG A 129 -22.32 12.78 -10.49
N THR A 130 -23.01 13.64 -9.73
CA THR A 130 -24.25 13.28 -9.06
C THR A 130 -25.42 14.12 -9.58
N GLU A 131 -26.59 13.48 -9.62
CA GLU A 131 -27.88 14.12 -9.84
C GLU A 131 -28.75 13.83 -8.61
N ARG A 132 -29.24 14.89 -7.97
CA ARG A 132 -29.92 14.81 -6.66
C ARG A 132 -31.36 15.22 -6.75
N THR A 133 -32.23 14.42 -6.18
CA THR A 133 -33.61 14.75 -5.89
C THR A 133 -33.83 14.67 -4.39
N LYS A 134 -35.06 15.01 -3.93
CA LYS A 134 -35.43 14.86 -2.51
C LYS A 134 -35.32 13.43 -2.03
N HIS A 135 -35.63 12.45 -2.91
CA HIS A 135 -35.81 11.04 -2.56
C HIS A 135 -34.71 10.12 -3.12
N ALA A 136 -33.92 10.59 -4.11
CA ALA A 136 -32.96 9.76 -4.79
C ALA A 136 -31.67 10.51 -5.12
N LEU A 137 -30.58 9.74 -5.15
CA LEU A 137 -29.24 10.15 -5.57
C LEU A 137 -28.81 9.23 -6.72
N ARG A 138 -28.63 9.81 -7.91
CA ARG A 138 -28.01 9.12 -9.05
C ARG A 138 -26.54 9.47 -9.06
N ILE A 139 -25.67 8.47 -9.08
CA ILE A 139 -24.22 8.59 -9.10
C ILE A 139 -23.72 8.04 -10.42
N VAL A 140 -23.05 8.86 -11.20
CA VAL A 140 -22.48 8.48 -12.50
C VAL A 140 -20.97 8.49 -12.39
N ARG A 141 -20.34 7.35 -12.70
CA ARG A 141 -18.87 7.23 -12.73
C ARG A 141 -18.32 7.94 -13.95
N LEU A 142 -17.35 8.80 -13.74
CA LEU A 142 -16.49 9.33 -14.80
C LEU A 142 -15.40 8.29 -15.10
N ASN A 143 -14.94 8.25 -16.37
CA ASN A 143 -13.89 7.32 -16.80
C ASN A 143 -12.54 7.78 -16.27
N ASP A 144 -12.31 7.56 -15.00
CA ASP A 144 -11.06 7.84 -14.32
C ASP A 144 -10.47 6.53 -13.78
N ARG A 145 -9.22 6.26 -14.16
CA ARG A 145 -8.48 5.06 -13.73
C ARG A 145 -8.24 5.08 -12.22
N ASP A 146 -7.91 6.25 -11.67
CA ASP A 146 -7.56 6.38 -10.27
C ASP A 146 -8.79 6.17 -9.38
N ALA A 147 -9.95 6.71 -9.80
CA ALA A 147 -11.23 6.44 -9.16
C ALA A 147 -11.55 4.95 -9.12
N THR A 148 -11.37 4.27 -10.25
CA THR A 148 -11.61 2.83 -10.36
C THR A 148 -10.68 2.05 -9.44
N CYS A 149 -9.38 2.35 -9.42
CA CYS A 149 -8.41 1.74 -8.51
C CYS A 149 -8.78 2.01 -7.05
N PHE A 150 -9.18 3.25 -6.72
CA PHE A 150 -9.59 3.62 -5.38
C PHE A 150 -10.74 2.74 -4.87
N TRP A 151 -11.82 2.61 -5.63
CA TRP A 151 -12.98 1.81 -5.21
C TRP A 151 -12.73 0.30 -5.25
N HIS A 152 -11.78 -0.18 -6.05
CA HIS A 152 -11.36 -1.58 -6.04
C HIS A 152 -10.54 -1.96 -4.80
N GLY A 153 -9.99 -0.98 -4.07
CA GLY A 153 -9.32 -1.31 -2.81
C GLY A 153 -8.29 -0.31 -2.32
N SER A 154 -7.76 0.58 -3.15
CA SER A 154 -6.71 1.51 -2.71
C SER A 154 -7.16 2.44 -1.58
N TRP A 155 -8.47 2.67 -1.40
CA TRP A 155 -8.98 3.41 -0.24
C TRP A 155 -8.53 2.79 1.09
N ALA A 156 -8.46 1.46 1.17
CA ALA A 156 -8.02 0.78 2.38
C ALA A 156 -6.52 0.95 2.64
N GLU A 157 -5.71 1.05 1.57
CA GLU A 157 -4.28 1.37 1.68
C GLU A 157 -4.08 2.79 2.24
N TYR A 158 -4.86 3.77 1.79
CA TYR A 158 -4.80 5.14 2.33
C TYR A 158 -5.21 5.20 3.81
N VAL A 159 -6.27 4.46 4.19
CA VAL A 159 -6.68 4.34 5.60
C VAL A 159 -5.60 3.68 6.43
N ASN A 160 -5.06 2.55 5.96
CA ASN A 160 -3.97 1.85 6.63
C ASN A 160 -2.78 2.79 6.86
N ARG A 161 -2.31 3.46 5.81
CA ARG A 161 -1.21 4.44 5.88
C ARG A 161 -1.47 5.50 6.96
N SER A 162 -2.67 6.08 6.97
CA SER A 162 -3.05 7.10 7.93
C SER A 162 -3.04 6.60 9.37
N LEU A 163 -3.63 5.43 9.63
CA LEU A 163 -3.72 4.83 10.97
C LEU A 163 -2.34 4.37 11.47
N VAL A 164 -1.55 3.72 10.61
CA VAL A 164 -0.20 3.26 10.95
C VAL A 164 0.69 4.43 11.31
N VAL A 165 0.75 5.46 10.44
CA VAL A 165 1.61 6.63 10.68
C VAL A 165 1.23 7.33 11.98
N LYS A 166 -0.06 7.57 12.21
CA LYS A 166 -0.56 8.19 13.44
C LYS A 166 -0.15 7.38 14.67
N THR A 167 -0.35 6.06 14.64
CA THR A 167 -0.05 5.17 15.78
C THR A 167 1.44 5.10 16.05
N LEU A 168 2.26 4.86 15.03
CA LEU A 168 3.71 4.76 15.17
C LEU A 168 4.34 6.11 15.56
N GLN A 169 3.86 7.22 15.02
CA GLN A 169 4.34 8.56 15.39
C GLN A 169 4.04 8.87 16.86
N THR A 170 2.84 8.53 17.34
CA THR A 170 2.46 8.71 18.74
C THR A 170 3.34 7.86 19.64
N PHE A 171 3.55 6.60 19.30
CA PHE A 171 4.41 5.69 20.05
C PHE A 171 5.87 6.14 20.03
N ALA A 172 6.40 6.52 18.87
CA ALA A 172 7.77 7.03 18.72
C ALA A 172 8.02 8.26 19.57
N ASN A 173 7.08 9.22 19.56
CA ASN A 173 7.18 10.44 20.37
C ASN A 173 7.21 10.12 21.89
N SER A 174 6.35 9.20 22.35
CA SER A 174 6.30 8.81 23.77
C SER A 174 7.58 8.13 24.25
N ARG A 175 8.28 7.44 23.37
CA ARG A 175 9.51 6.69 23.66
C ARG A 175 10.79 7.40 23.21
N LYS A 176 10.67 8.56 22.56
CA LYS A 176 11.78 9.30 21.92
C LYS A 176 12.53 8.46 20.89
N PHE A 177 11.80 7.61 20.17
CA PHE A 177 12.35 6.80 19.09
C PHE A 177 12.42 7.56 17.79
N ARG A 178 13.42 7.25 16.97
CA ARG A 178 13.44 7.68 15.57
C ARG A 178 12.39 6.88 14.78
N PHE A 179 11.67 7.58 13.92
CA PHE A 179 10.61 7.05 13.08
C PHE A 179 10.73 7.56 11.66
N ASP A 180 10.80 6.64 10.71
CA ASP A 180 10.80 6.92 9.27
C ASP A 180 9.74 6.02 8.60
N VAL A 181 9.08 6.53 7.55
CA VAL A 181 8.04 5.79 6.79
C VAL A 181 8.31 5.91 5.31
N PHE A 182 8.07 4.82 4.60
CA PHE A 182 8.26 4.67 3.17
C PHE A 182 7.01 4.01 2.57
N TYR A 183 6.52 4.56 1.45
CA TYR A 183 5.31 4.10 0.78
C TYR A 183 5.63 3.55 -0.59
N ASP A 184 4.77 2.64 -1.09
CA ASP A 184 4.83 2.10 -2.45
C ASP A 184 6.23 1.66 -2.86
N ILE A 185 6.88 0.89 -1.96
CA ILE A 185 8.25 0.45 -2.18
C ILE A 185 8.25 -0.63 -3.24
N LYS A 186 8.92 -0.37 -4.34
CA LYS A 186 9.14 -1.34 -5.40
C LYS A 186 10.49 -2.02 -5.21
N LEU A 187 10.47 -3.34 -5.18
CA LEU A 187 11.63 -4.18 -4.96
C LEU A 187 11.90 -5.04 -6.20
N ALA A 188 13.17 -5.23 -6.52
CA ALA A 188 13.63 -6.21 -7.50
C ALA A 188 14.67 -7.13 -6.85
N ARG A 189 14.69 -8.42 -7.20
CA ARG A 189 15.75 -9.33 -6.77
C ARG A 189 17.06 -8.95 -7.43
N TRP A 190 18.17 -9.16 -6.74
CA TRP A 190 19.49 -8.90 -7.30
C TRP A 190 19.78 -9.79 -8.54
N GLU A 191 19.21 -10.98 -8.57
CA GLU A 191 19.39 -11.98 -9.65
C GLU A 191 18.41 -11.80 -10.81
N SER A 192 17.42 -10.92 -10.71
CA SER A 192 16.42 -10.74 -11.77
C SER A 192 17.01 -9.96 -12.94
N THR A 193 17.47 -10.66 -13.94
CA THR A 193 17.77 -10.10 -15.25
C THR A 193 16.47 -10.00 -16.06
N GLY A 194 15.93 -8.82 -16.22
CA GLY A 194 14.84 -8.56 -17.17
C GLY A 194 13.46 -8.19 -16.61
N LYS A 195 13.19 -8.35 -15.31
CA LYS A 195 11.97 -7.81 -14.70
C LYS A 195 12.30 -6.55 -13.91
N PRO A 196 11.67 -5.41 -14.20
CA PRO A 196 11.98 -4.15 -13.52
C PRO A 196 11.52 -4.13 -12.06
N VAL A 197 10.49 -4.90 -11.72
CA VAL A 197 9.92 -4.98 -10.36
C VAL A 197 9.42 -6.39 -10.11
N ASP A 198 9.87 -7.03 -9.02
CA ASP A 198 9.41 -8.35 -8.59
C ASP A 198 8.30 -8.26 -7.54
N MET A 199 8.30 -7.17 -6.74
CA MET A 199 7.39 -7.00 -5.63
C MET A 199 7.14 -5.52 -5.32
N GLN A 200 5.93 -5.22 -4.88
CA GLN A 200 5.57 -3.92 -4.31
C GLN A 200 5.04 -4.12 -2.89
N LEU A 201 5.47 -3.25 -1.99
CA LEU A 201 5.00 -3.17 -0.60
C LEU A 201 4.28 -1.84 -0.39
N ASP A 202 3.11 -1.90 0.24
CA ASP A 202 2.24 -0.72 0.40
C ASP A 202 2.84 0.31 1.35
N LEU A 203 3.47 -0.17 2.44
CA LEU A 203 4.09 0.67 3.44
C LEU A 203 5.15 -0.10 4.22
N VAL A 204 6.29 0.54 4.45
CA VAL A 204 7.30 0.07 5.40
C VAL A 204 7.62 1.19 6.37
N ALA A 205 7.55 0.89 7.66
CA ALA A 205 7.93 1.80 8.71
C ALA A 205 9.20 1.30 9.41
N GLN A 206 10.15 2.21 9.64
CA GLN A 206 11.29 1.98 10.51
C GLN A 206 11.04 2.69 11.83
N LEU A 207 11.01 1.95 12.93
CA LEU A 207 10.89 2.47 14.28
C LEU A 207 12.09 2.01 15.11
N ALA A 208 12.92 2.94 15.52
CA ALA A 208 14.21 2.67 16.17
C ALA A 208 15.08 1.72 15.31
N ASP A 209 15.25 0.47 15.74
CA ASP A 209 16.05 -0.58 15.08
C ASP A 209 15.21 -1.65 14.37
N ARG A 210 13.88 -1.52 14.39
CA ARG A 210 12.95 -2.49 13.80
C ARG A 210 12.25 -1.98 12.55
N PHE A 211 11.87 -2.93 11.70
CA PHE A 211 11.08 -2.69 10.49
C PHE A 211 9.69 -3.32 10.64
N TYR A 212 8.68 -2.57 10.22
CA TYR A 212 7.30 -3.02 10.14
C TYR A 212 6.85 -2.92 8.69
N VAL A 213 6.61 -4.06 8.07
CA VAL A 213 6.16 -4.15 6.68
C VAL A 213 4.66 -4.37 6.69
N PHE A 214 3.91 -3.47 6.08
CA PHE A 214 2.45 -3.53 6.01
C PHE A 214 1.99 -3.84 4.61
N ASP A 215 1.03 -4.73 4.51
CA ASP A 215 0.33 -5.12 3.28
C ASP A 215 -1.17 -5.00 3.53
N THR A 216 -1.92 -4.36 2.63
CA THR A 216 -3.35 -4.08 2.78
C THR A 216 -4.17 -4.95 1.86
N LYS A 217 -5.24 -5.53 2.37
CA LYS A 217 -6.15 -6.40 1.60
C LYS A 217 -7.59 -5.98 1.77
N THR A 218 -8.29 -5.82 0.66
CA THR A 218 -9.73 -5.46 0.60
C THR A 218 -10.62 -6.60 0.16
N GLY A 219 -10.06 -7.71 -0.22
CA GLY A 219 -10.75 -8.90 -0.71
C GLY A 219 -10.27 -10.18 -0.04
N VAL A 220 -10.54 -11.29 -0.69
CA VAL A 220 -10.13 -12.61 -0.19
C VAL A 220 -8.61 -12.69 -0.03
N LEU A 221 -8.16 -13.04 1.16
CA LEU A 221 -6.77 -13.23 1.47
C LEU A 221 -6.25 -14.51 0.79
N CYS A 222 -5.29 -14.38 -0.13
CA CYS A 222 -4.56 -15.52 -0.65
C CYS A 222 -3.55 -15.98 0.40
N ILE A 223 -3.89 -17.00 1.17
CA ILE A 223 -3.16 -17.47 2.34
C ILE A 223 -1.72 -17.83 1.99
N ASP A 224 -1.48 -18.55 0.90
CA ASP A 224 -0.13 -19.01 0.51
C ASP A 224 0.80 -17.81 0.23
N LYS A 225 0.34 -16.85 -0.59
CA LYS A 225 1.12 -15.64 -0.88
C LYS A 225 1.36 -14.78 0.37
N TRP A 226 0.39 -14.75 1.27
CA TRP A 226 0.52 -14.04 2.53
C TRP A 226 1.54 -14.71 3.46
N VAL A 227 1.48 -16.03 3.59
CA VAL A 227 2.43 -16.82 4.38
C VAL A 227 3.85 -16.66 3.87
N ASP A 228 4.06 -16.73 2.54
CA ASP A 228 5.38 -16.54 1.94
C ASP A 228 5.95 -15.15 2.19
N ARG A 229 5.13 -14.10 2.06
CA ARG A 229 5.53 -12.73 2.42
C ARG A 229 5.83 -12.58 3.91
N ALA A 230 5.00 -13.15 4.77
CA ALA A 230 5.20 -13.11 6.21
C ALA A 230 6.50 -13.84 6.62
N ARG A 231 6.81 -14.98 6.02
CA ARG A 231 8.08 -15.67 6.22
C ARG A 231 9.27 -14.85 5.74
N MET A 232 9.14 -14.21 4.58
CA MET A 232 10.21 -13.42 3.98
C MET A 232 10.53 -12.17 4.80
N PHE A 233 9.51 -11.41 5.22
CA PHE A 233 9.68 -10.11 5.88
C PHE A 233 9.49 -10.15 7.41
N GLY A 234 8.95 -11.22 7.97
CA GLY A 234 8.66 -11.36 9.38
C GLY A 234 9.54 -12.38 10.12
N ALA A 235 10.44 -13.07 9.40
CA ALA A 235 11.26 -14.14 9.98
C ALA A 235 12.41 -13.65 10.88
N ASP A 236 12.79 -12.38 10.77
CA ASP A 236 13.83 -11.76 11.57
C ASP A 236 13.21 -11.06 12.81
N GLN A 237 13.86 -11.18 13.95
CA GLN A 237 13.49 -10.44 15.18
C GLN A 237 13.51 -8.91 15.01
N ARG A 238 14.15 -8.41 13.95
CA ARG A 238 14.21 -6.98 13.59
C ARG A 238 13.03 -6.51 12.74
N SER A 239 12.18 -7.43 12.29
CA SER A 239 11.07 -7.07 11.41
C SER A 239 9.78 -7.81 11.74
N ARG A 240 8.66 -7.18 11.44
CA ARG A 240 7.32 -7.79 11.46
C ARG A 240 6.61 -7.52 10.15
N PHE A 241 5.96 -8.53 9.63
CA PHE A 241 5.04 -8.41 8.51
C PHE A 241 3.60 -8.38 9.04
N ILE A 242 2.88 -7.31 8.74
CA ILE A 242 1.53 -7.06 9.22
C ILE A 242 0.59 -6.91 8.05
N THR A 243 -0.38 -7.80 7.95
CA THR A 243 -1.45 -7.69 6.96
C THR A 243 -2.66 -6.99 7.58
N CYS A 244 -3.08 -5.90 6.94
CA CYS A 244 -4.27 -5.15 7.33
C CYS A 244 -5.44 -5.53 6.42
N CYS A 245 -6.54 -6.02 6.99
CA CYS A 245 -7.73 -6.42 6.24
C CYS A 245 -8.85 -5.40 6.39
N ALA A 246 -9.46 -5.04 5.26
CA ALA A 246 -10.67 -4.21 5.30
C ALA A 246 -11.90 -4.99 5.78
N ASP A 247 -11.86 -6.32 5.72
CA ASP A 247 -12.90 -7.20 6.25
C ASP A 247 -12.78 -7.31 7.76
N GLU A 248 -13.79 -6.83 8.47
CA GLU A 248 -13.87 -6.85 9.94
C GLU A 248 -14.32 -8.20 10.49
N GLY A 249 -14.86 -9.07 9.66
CA GLY A 249 -15.28 -10.42 10.06
C GLY A 249 -14.08 -11.37 10.29
N ILE A 250 -12.91 -10.99 9.87
CA ILE A 250 -11.70 -11.79 10.08
C ILE A 250 -11.16 -11.53 11.49
N PRO A 251 -11.05 -12.55 12.35
CA PRO A 251 -10.48 -12.36 13.68
C PRO A 251 -9.00 -11.96 13.60
N PRO A 252 -8.54 -11.04 14.44
CA PRO A 252 -7.13 -10.67 14.48
C PRO A 252 -6.25 -11.87 14.89
N ARG A 253 -5.12 -12.00 14.21
CA ARG A 253 -4.10 -13.02 14.51
C ARG A 253 -2.78 -12.34 14.80
N LEU A 254 -2.32 -12.45 16.04
CA LEU A 254 -1.12 -11.77 16.56
C LEU A 254 -0.03 -12.77 16.95
N PHE A 255 0.32 -13.70 16.07
CA PHE A 255 1.39 -14.65 16.30
C PHE A 255 2.47 -14.56 15.23
N GLU A 256 3.70 -14.58 15.67
CA GLU A 256 4.86 -14.51 14.77
C GLU A 256 4.98 -15.77 13.91
N PRO A 257 5.35 -15.61 12.63
CA PRO A 257 5.57 -14.36 11.91
C PRO A 257 4.28 -13.76 11.30
N TYR A 258 3.11 -14.29 11.64
CA TYR A 258 1.83 -14.01 11.01
C TYR A 258 1.01 -13.02 11.83
N THR A 259 1.04 -11.77 11.46
CA THR A 259 0.21 -10.75 12.10
C THR A 259 -0.85 -10.26 11.11
N LEU A 260 -2.11 -10.48 11.45
CA LEU A 260 -3.27 -10.05 10.66
C LEU A 260 -4.17 -9.20 11.54
N ILE A 261 -4.48 -7.99 11.09
CA ILE A 261 -5.25 -7.02 11.85
C ILE A 261 -6.36 -6.44 10.98
N PRO A 262 -7.64 -6.53 11.38
CA PRO A 262 -8.70 -5.77 10.75
C PRO A 262 -8.45 -4.27 10.85
N LEU A 263 -8.75 -3.51 9.79
CA LEU A 263 -8.48 -2.06 9.75
C LEU A 263 -9.17 -1.31 10.90
N GLY A 264 -10.37 -1.71 11.30
CA GLY A 264 -11.07 -1.08 12.42
C GLY A 264 -10.43 -1.32 13.78
N GLN A 265 -9.57 -2.32 13.90
CA GLN A 265 -8.83 -2.64 15.13
C GLN A 265 -7.36 -2.21 15.06
N LEU A 266 -6.92 -1.65 13.93
CA LEU A 266 -5.50 -1.44 13.64
C LEU A 266 -4.81 -0.56 14.69
N GLU A 267 -5.39 0.57 15.05
CA GLU A 267 -4.77 1.49 16.03
C GLU A 267 -4.56 0.81 17.39
N HIS A 268 -5.51 0.01 17.85
CA HIS A 268 -5.41 -0.67 19.13
C HIS A 268 -4.42 -1.83 19.08
N ARG A 269 -4.56 -2.73 18.12
CA ARG A 269 -3.74 -3.93 18.00
C ARG A 269 -2.29 -3.63 17.62
N LEU A 270 -2.05 -2.59 16.84
CA LEU A 270 -0.69 -2.16 16.54
C LEU A 270 0.02 -1.65 17.82
N LYS A 271 -0.69 -0.97 18.71
CA LYS A 271 -0.13 -0.61 20.02
C LYS A 271 0.26 -1.83 20.86
N ASP A 272 -0.56 -2.89 20.83
CA ASP A 272 -0.23 -4.15 21.53
C ASP A 272 1.05 -4.76 20.96
N VAL A 273 1.17 -4.86 19.64
CA VAL A 273 2.38 -5.33 18.94
C VAL A 273 3.61 -4.51 19.30
N LEU A 274 3.49 -3.19 19.31
CA LEU A 274 4.60 -2.30 19.65
C LEU A 274 5.02 -2.42 21.13
N ASN A 275 4.06 -2.53 22.03
CA ASN A 275 4.34 -2.73 23.44
C ASN A 275 5.05 -4.08 23.68
N GLU A 276 4.62 -5.13 22.96
CA GLU A 276 5.30 -6.42 23.02
C GLU A 276 6.74 -6.34 22.50
N ASP A 277 6.95 -5.69 21.34
CA ASP A 277 8.27 -5.58 20.70
C ASP A 277 9.28 -4.74 21.49
N TYR A 278 8.80 -3.75 22.21
CA TYR A 278 9.62 -2.82 22.99
C TYR A 278 9.44 -3.00 24.50
N SER A 279 8.94 -4.17 24.94
CA SER A 279 8.85 -4.49 26.36
C SER A 279 10.25 -4.59 27.00
N PRO A 280 10.49 -3.97 28.17
CA PRO A 280 11.76 -4.09 28.89
C PRO A 280 12.14 -5.54 29.24
N GLU A 281 11.15 -6.39 29.45
CA GLU A 281 11.35 -7.81 29.81
C GLU A 281 12.00 -8.62 28.70
N LYS A 282 11.65 -8.39 27.42
CA LYS A 282 12.32 -9.05 26.29
C LYS A 282 13.80 -8.68 26.18
N GLY A 283 14.15 -7.41 26.42
CA GLY A 283 15.54 -6.96 26.44
C GLY A 283 16.39 -7.60 27.53
N THR A 284 15.79 -7.90 28.67
CA THR A 284 16.46 -8.55 29.80
C THR A 284 16.67 -10.04 29.53
N THR A 285 15.66 -10.72 29.00
CA THR A 285 15.69 -12.15 28.66
C THR A 285 16.69 -12.42 27.51
N GLU A 286 16.78 -11.54 26.51
CA GLU A 286 17.73 -11.67 25.42
C GLU A 286 19.18 -11.39 25.84
N LYS A 287 19.40 -10.42 26.73
CA LYS A 287 20.71 -10.19 27.35
C LYS A 287 21.13 -11.38 28.21
N LEU A 288 20.21 -12.01 28.92
CA LEU A 288 20.45 -13.25 29.67
C LEU A 288 20.79 -14.41 28.72
N ARG A 289 20.02 -14.60 27.65
CA ARG A 289 20.30 -15.64 26.64
C ARG A 289 21.64 -15.44 25.95
N LYS A 290 22.04 -14.20 25.61
CA LYS A 290 23.37 -13.88 25.05
C LYS A 290 24.49 -14.13 26.07
N ARG A 291 24.26 -13.87 27.36
CA ARG A 291 25.24 -14.18 28.41
C ARG A 291 25.38 -15.67 28.61
N LEU A 292 24.29 -16.44 28.62
CA LEU A 292 24.31 -17.89 28.73
C LEU A 292 24.97 -18.58 27.53
N ARG A 293 24.80 -18.03 26.31
CA ARG A 293 25.49 -18.55 25.10
C ARG A 293 26.99 -18.20 25.04
N LYS A 294 27.46 -17.23 25.83
CA LYS A 294 28.89 -16.89 25.94
C LYS A 294 29.59 -17.64 27.10
N ALA A 295 28.80 -18.26 27.96
CA ALA A 295 29.30 -19.00 29.11
C ALA A 295 29.40 -20.52 28.86
N ASN A 296 28.83 -21.00 27.74
CA ASN A 296 29.03 -22.32 27.14
C ASN A 296 29.91 -22.24 25.91
#